data_8acde3e66c7ca9e19e013515d40186b9
#
_entry.id   8acde3e66c7ca9e19e013515d40186b9
#
_cell.length_a   1.000
_cell.length_b   1.000
_cell.length_c   1.000
_cell.angle_alpha   90.00
_cell.angle_beta   90.00
_cell.angle_gamma   90.00
#
_symmetry.space_group_name_H-M   'P 1'
#
loop_
_entity.id
_entity.type
_entity.pdbx_description
1 polymer ?
#
loop_
_entity_poly.entity_id
_entity_poly.type
_entity_poly.pdbx_seq_one_letter_code
_entity_poly.pdbx_strand_id
1 'polypeptide(L)'
;MTTPEAKREAHRQLALDLSSKDREEWIELCRREARRVATERGEVSSDDLWPIVPEPPGNVDRRAIAGAFRGMIKVCKKFSERRVCHHREISVWRLP
;
A
#
# COMPACT_ATOMS: atom_id res chain seq x y z
N MET A 1 -29.14 5.37 -23.09
CA MET A 1 -27.85 6.06 -22.87
C MET A 1 -27.77 6.53 -21.44
N THR A 2 -26.75 6.06 -20.71
CA THR A 2 -26.56 6.46 -19.32
C THR A 2 -25.98 7.87 -19.26
N THR A 3 -26.59 8.76 -18.47
CA THR A 3 -26.04 10.10 -18.28
C THR A 3 -24.70 10.02 -17.53
N PRO A 4 -23.79 11.00 -17.70
CA PRO A 4 -22.54 11.01 -16.97
C PRO A 4 -22.71 10.98 -15.44
N GLU A 5 -23.79 11.59 -14.95
CA GLU A 5 -24.12 11.61 -13.52
C GLU A 5 -24.54 10.23 -12.99
N ALA A 6 -25.38 9.52 -13.73
CA ALA A 6 -25.78 8.16 -13.37
C ALA A 6 -24.59 7.21 -13.39
N LYS A 7 -23.67 7.39 -14.33
CA LYS A 7 -22.45 6.62 -14.42
C LYS A 7 -21.51 6.87 -13.21
N ARG A 8 -21.43 8.12 -12.76
CA ARG A 8 -20.64 8.46 -11.57
C ARG A 8 -21.24 7.87 -10.29
N GLU A 9 -22.55 7.88 -10.14
CA GLU A 9 -23.21 7.27 -8.99
C GLU A 9 -23.03 5.76 -8.97
N ALA A 10 -23.17 5.11 -10.11
CA ALA A 10 -22.95 3.67 -10.23
C ALA A 10 -21.51 3.31 -9.85
N HIS A 11 -20.53 4.08 -10.30
CA HIS A 11 -19.12 3.88 -9.95
C HIS A 11 -18.86 4.10 -8.46
N ARG A 12 -19.51 5.11 -7.86
CA ARG A 12 -19.36 5.39 -6.43
C ARG A 12 -19.93 4.26 -5.58
N GLN A 13 -21.11 3.73 -5.93
CA GLN A 13 -21.69 2.58 -5.23
C GLN A 13 -20.85 1.32 -5.37
N LEU A 14 -20.37 1.04 -6.57
CA LEU A 14 -19.44 -0.07 -6.80
C LEU A 14 -18.17 0.08 -5.99
N ALA A 15 -17.62 1.28 -5.90
CA ALA A 15 -16.44 1.55 -5.10
C ALA A 15 -16.69 1.31 -3.60
N LEU A 16 -17.88 1.68 -3.10
CA LEU A 16 -18.25 1.42 -1.71
C LEU A 16 -18.44 -0.06 -1.42
N ASP A 17 -19.10 -0.79 -2.34
CA ASP A 17 -19.35 -2.22 -2.19
C ASP A 17 -18.08 -3.05 -2.33
N LEU A 18 -17.14 -2.61 -3.16
CA LEU A 18 -15.88 -3.31 -3.43
C LEU A 18 -14.69 -2.79 -2.61
N SER A 19 -14.88 -1.77 -1.78
CA SER A 19 -13.79 -1.09 -1.08
C SER A 19 -12.94 -2.04 -0.22
N SER A 20 -13.56 -2.98 0.47
CA SER A 20 -12.86 -3.97 1.28
C SER A 20 -12.01 -4.90 0.42
N LYS A 21 -12.57 -5.38 -0.69
CA LYS A 21 -11.90 -6.26 -1.63
C LYS A 21 -10.74 -5.56 -2.34
N ASP A 22 -10.97 -4.32 -2.80
CA ASP A 22 -9.94 -3.51 -3.45
C ASP A 22 -8.78 -3.24 -2.51
N ARG A 23 -9.08 -2.95 -1.25
CA ARG A 23 -8.08 -2.75 -0.20
C ARG A 23 -7.25 -4.01 0.01
N GLU A 24 -7.89 -5.16 0.13
CA GLU A 24 -7.20 -6.45 0.32
C GLU A 24 -6.33 -6.80 -0.88
N GLU A 25 -6.83 -6.61 -2.09
CA GLU A 25 -6.07 -6.86 -3.31
C GLU A 25 -4.83 -5.97 -3.42
N TRP A 26 -4.99 -4.69 -3.09
CA TRP A 26 -3.88 -3.75 -3.09
C TRP A 26 -2.83 -4.10 -2.03
N ILE A 27 -3.28 -4.45 -0.82
CA ILE A 27 -2.38 -4.87 0.27
C ILE A 27 -1.64 -6.16 -0.11
N GLU A 28 -2.31 -7.11 -0.75
CA GLU A 28 -1.68 -8.34 -1.25
C GLU A 28 -0.60 -8.05 -2.29
N LEU A 29 -0.87 -7.11 -3.19
CA LEU A 29 0.14 -6.66 -4.15
C LEU A 29 1.35 -6.06 -3.44
N CYS A 30 1.11 -5.17 -2.49
CA CYS A 30 2.16 -4.56 -1.69
C CYS A 30 2.95 -5.61 -0.90
N ARG A 31 2.27 -6.60 -0.34
CA ARG A 31 2.91 -7.71 0.39
C ARG A 31 3.81 -8.53 -0.50
N ARG A 32 3.37 -8.84 -1.72
CA ARG A 32 4.17 -9.57 -2.70
C ARG A 32 5.45 -8.82 -3.04
N GLU A 33 5.32 -7.53 -3.30
CA GLU A 33 6.47 -6.67 -3.60
C GLU A 33 7.40 -6.51 -2.41
N ALA A 34 6.85 -6.39 -1.19
CA ALA A 34 7.64 -6.30 0.02
C ALA A 34 8.49 -7.56 0.22
N ARG A 35 7.92 -8.74 0.00
CA ARG A 35 8.64 -10.01 0.10
C ARG A 35 9.72 -10.12 -0.96
N ARG A 36 9.43 -9.67 -2.18
CA ARG A 36 10.40 -9.68 -3.27
C ARG A 36 11.60 -8.80 -2.93
N VAL A 37 11.37 -7.58 -2.49
CA VAL A 37 12.44 -6.64 -2.11
C VAL A 37 13.24 -7.18 -0.93
N ALA A 38 12.57 -7.71 0.10
CA ALA A 38 13.24 -8.29 1.25
C ALA A 38 14.09 -9.50 0.88
N THR A 39 13.65 -10.30 -0.09
CA THR A 39 14.43 -11.43 -0.60
C THR A 39 15.66 -10.97 -1.35
N GLU A 40 15.55 -9.92 -2.15
CA GLU A 40 16.65 -9.40 -2.96
C GLU A 40 17.67 -8.59 -2.15
N ARG A 41 17.19 -7.80 -1.18
CA ARG A 41 18.01 -6.84 -0.44
C ARG A 41 18.26 -7.22 1.03
N GLY A 42 17.54 -8.22 1.53
CA GLY A 42 17.58 -8.62 2.93
C GLY A 42 16.64 -7.86 3.85
N GLU A 43 16.16 -6.69 3.44
CA GLU A 43 15.23 -5.87 4.20
C GLU A 43 14.37 -5.01 3.28
N VAL A 44 13.28 -4.47 3.81
CA VAL A 44 12.34 -3.62 3.07
C VAL A 44 11.67 -2.61 3.99
N SER A 45 11.36 -1.44 3.44
CA SER A 45 10.59 -0.39 4.13
C SER A 45 9.49 0.12 3.20
N SER A 46 8.59 0.95 3.72
CA SER A 46 7.55 1.56 2.90
C SER A 46 8.12 2.43 1.79
N ASP A 47 9.26 3.10 2.04
CA ASP A 47 9.93 3.91 1.02
C ASP A 47 10.38 3.09 -0.18
N ASP A 48 10.70 1.81 0.02
CA ASP A 48 11.09 0.91 -1.06
C ASP A 48 9.89 0.49 -1.91
N LEU A 49 8.70 0.50 -1.34
CA LEU A 49 7.48 0.05 -2.02
C LEU A 49 6.82 1.13 -2.86
N TRP A 50 6.76 2.37 -2.37
CA TRP A 50 6.03 3.44 -3.05
C TRP A 50 6.41 3.65 -4.51
N PRO A 51 7.69 3.55 -4.91
CA PRO A 51 8.05 3.69 -6.33
C PRO A 51 7.59 2.53 -7.22
N ILE A 52 7.30 1.37 -6.67
CA ILE A 52 7.02 0.15 -7.44
C ILE A 52 5.57 -0.35 -7.34
N VAL A 53 4.80 0.13 -6.36
CA VAL A 53 3.38 -0.24 -6.23
C VAL A 53 2.51 0.87 -6.82
N PRO A 54 1.31 0.53 -7.35
CA PRO A 54 0.38 1.55 -7.81
C PRO A 54 -0.19 2.33 -6.63
N GLU A 55 -0.75 3.50 -6.91
CA GLU A 55 -1.47 4.26 -5.90
C GLU A 55 -2.64 3.42 -5.37
N PRO A 56 -2.97 3.55 -4.06
CA PRO A 56 -4.09 2.81 -3.50
C PRO A 56 -5.41 3.22 -4.17
N PRO A 57 -6.36 2.28 -4.32
CA PRO A 57 -7.67 2.61 -4.88
C PRO A 57 -8.38 3.71 -4.09
N GLY A 58 -9.21 4.48 -4.75
CA GLY A 58 -9.91 5.68 -4.30
C GLY A 58 -10.12 5.90 -2.81
N ASN A 59 -10.79 4.98 -2.12
CA ASN A 59 -11.13 5.13 -0.69
C ASN A 59 -10.11 4.48 0.25
N VAL A 60 -9.05 3.90 -0.28
CA VAL A 60 -8.04 3.23 0.54
C VAL A 60 -7.03 4.25 1.04
N ASP A 61 -6.86 4.32 2.36
CA ASP A 61 -5.87 5.19 2.98
C ASP A 61 -4.45 4.65 2.67
N ARG A 62 -3.52 5.55 2.41
CA ARG A 62 -2.11 5.21 2.18
C ARG A 62 -1.49 4.47 3.36
N ARG A 63 -2.00 4.66 4.56
CA ARG A 63 -1.56 3.95 5.77
C ARG A 63 -1.78 2.44 5.67
N ALA A 64 -2.67 2.00 4.79
CA ALA A 64 -2.94 0.58 4.56
C ALA A 64 -1.69 -0.17 4.08
N ILE A 65 -0.68 0.52 3.56
CA ILE A 65 0.58 -0.09 3.14
C ILE A 65 1.27 -0.82 4.31
N ALA A 66 1.01 -0.41 5.54
CA ALA A 66 1.53 -1.10 6.71
C ALA A 66 1.10 -2.58 6.76
N GLY A 67 -0.03 -2.92 6.16
CA GLY A 67 -0.49 -4.31 6.04
C GLY A 67 0.42 -5.20 5.20
N ALA A 68 1.24 -4.61 4.33
CA ALA A 68 2.19 -5.34 3.50
C ALA A 68 3.28 -6.03 4.33
N PHE A 69 3.57 -5.52 5.50
CA PHE A 69 4.63 -6.02 6.38
C PHE A 69 4.13 -7.00 7.43
N ARG A 70 2.87 -7.36 7.38
CA ARG A 70 2.27 -8.31 8.31
C ARG A 70 2.96 -9.67 8.19
N GLY A 71 3.39 -10.21 9.32
CA GLY A 71 4.13 -11.47 9.35
C GLY A 71 5.64 -11.31 9.14
N MET A 72 6.12 -10.10 8.88
CA MET A 72 7.54 -9.82 8.78
C MET A 72 8.12 -9.38 10.14
N ILE A 73 9.43 -9.42 10.25
CA ILE A 73 10.15 -9.07 11.48
C ILE A 73 10.64 -7.64 11.39
N LYS A 74 10.30 -6.82 12.38
CA LYS A 74 10.80 -5.44 12.47
C LYS A 74 12.27 -5.47 12.89
N VAL A 75 13.12 -4.87 12.08
CA VAL A 75 14.58 -4.83 12.33
C VAL A 75 14.97 -3.56 13.08
N CYS A 76 14.55 -2.41 12.56
CA CYS A 76 14.92 -1.10 13.11
C CYS A 76 13.96 -0.04 12.55
N LYS A 77 14.20 1.21 12.93
CA LYS A 77 13.52 2.36 12.36
C LYS A 77 14.55 3.24 11.66
N LYS A 78 14.10 3.92 10.61
CA LYS A 78 14.91 4.93 9.91
C LYS A 78 14.02 6.13 9.55
N PHE A 79 14.63 7.24 9.21
CA PHE A 79 13.87 8.39 8.71
C PHE A 79 13.51 8.17 7.24
N SER A 80 12.27 8.49 6.87
CA SER A 80 11.84 8.43 5.50
C SER A 80 12.57 9.48 4.66
N GLU A 81 13.04 9.08 3.49
CA GLU A 81 13.65 9.99 2.53
C GLU A 81 12.60 10.70 1.67
N ARG A 82 11.33 10.28 1.78
CA ARG A 82 10.25 10.85 0.98
C ARG A 82 9.83 12.21 1.52
N ARG A 83 9.74 13.18 0.63
CA ARG A 83 9.29 14.54 0.93
C ARG A 83 7.89 14.57 1.54
N VAL A 84 6.98 13.74 1.01
CA VAL A 84 5.59 13.65 1.48
C VAL A 84 5.47 13.15 2.92
N CYS A 85 6.47 12.42 3.38
CA CYS A 85 6.49 11.88 4.74
C CYS A 85 7.17 12.82 5.74
N HIS A 86 7.62 13.99 5.31
CA HIS A 86 8.30 14.99 6.17
C HIS A 86 9.41 14.38 7.03
N HIS A 87 10.18 13.44 6.48
CA HIS A 87 11.22 12.70 7.18
C HIS A 87 10.74 11.97 8.44
N ARG A 88 9.49 11.50 8.42
CA ARG A 88 8.97 10.69 9.52
C ARG A 88 9.77 9.40 9.67
N GLU A 89 9.82 8.93 10.91
CA GLU A 89 10.43 7.65 11.21
C GLU A 89 9.57 6.51 10.66
N ILE A 90 10.18 5.62 9.90
CA ILE A 90 9.52 4.44 9.34
C ILE A 90 10.25 3.18 9.78
N SER A 91 9.53 2.07 9.82
CA SER A 91 10.10 0.79 10.21
C SER A 91 10.75 0.09 9.03
N VAL A 92 11.82 -0.63 9.31
CA VAL A 92 12.49 -1.53 8.37
C VAL A 92 12.17 -2.96 8.76
N TRP A 93 11.83 -3.78 7.78
CA TRP A 93 11.32 -5.14 7.98
C TRP A 93 12.18 -6.14 7.22
N ARG A 94 12.19 -7.38 7.72
CA ARG A 94 12.83 -8.50 7.03
C ARG A 94 11.93 -9.73 7.07
N LEU A 95 12.21 -10.69 6.21
CA LEU A 95 11.52 -11.98 6.25
C LEU A 95 11.94 -12.77 7.49
N PRO A 96 11.02 -13.53 8.09
CA PRO A 96 11.34 -14.38 9.23
C PRO A 96 12.31 -15.50 8.89
#